data_28e86a420e89b1f6e5b3004f9dd5a4f1
#
_entry.id   28e86a420e89b1f6e5b3004f9dd5a4f1
#
_cell.length_a   1.000
_cell.length_b   1.000
_cell.length_c   1.000
_cell.angle_alpha   90.00
_cell.angle_beta   90.00
_cell.angle_gamma   90.00
#
_symmetry.space_group_name_H-M   'P 1'
#
loop_
_entity.id
_entity.type
_entity.pdbx_description
1 polymer ?
#
loop_
_entity_poly.entity_id
_entity_poly.type
_entity_poly.pdbx_seq_one_letter_code
_entity_poly.pdbx_strand_id
1 'polypeptide(L)'
;SADTLKAIRQNEAPKPLDLKVADTFELFDQLNKLIHQRKSENVDYQEFVDMIHELLSTNASLSFASEVKSLGLKDADLMLLLWGCNMLVSNNDRVIIPSDYEDLYEGEGLLFSRQVRALKNGSSPLIEKGLFQLMDNDGRAHSDAHTLTSHVCEEILKDLGIASPTEK
;
A
#
# COMPACT_ATOMS: atom_id res chain seq x y z
N SER A 1 3.29 -31.94 -13.46
CA SER A 1 4.12 -31.63 -12.29
C SER A 1 4.14 -30.16 -12.04
N ALA A 2 4.58 -29.77 -10.87
CA ALA A 2 4.66 -28.35 -10.51
C ALA A 2 5.63 -27.63 -11.42
N ASP A 3 6.73 -28.26 -11.78
CA ASP A 3 7.70 -27.65 -12.69
C ASP A 3 7.12 -27.47 -14.07
N THR A 4 6.34 -28.42 -14.54
CA THR A 4 5.71 -28.32 -15.84
C THR A 4 4.69 -27.17 -15.84
N LEU A 5 3.89 -27.06 -14.79
CA LEU A 5 2.92 -25.99 -14.69
C LEU A 5 3.62 -24.63 -14.61
N LYS A 6 4.72 -24.55 -13.90
CA LYS A 6 5.47 -23.31 -13.80
C LYS A 6 6.04 -22.91 -15.16
N ALA A 7 6.58 -23.87 -15.89
CA ALA A 7 7.12 -23.61 -17.21
C ALA A 7 6.02 -23.18 -18.20
N ILE A 8 4.88 -23.83 -18.13
CA ILE A 8 3.75 -23.47 -18.97
C ILE A 8 3.27 -22.06 -18.64
N ARG A 9 3.20 -21.75 -17.35
CA ARG A 9 2.76 -20.43 -16.92
C ARG A 9 3.74 -19.35 -17.39
N GLN A 10 5.03 -19.61 -17.35
CA GLN A 10 6.02 -18.66 -17.82
C GLN A 10 5.95 -18.47 -19.32
N ASN A 11 5.66 -19.52 -20.07
CA ASN A 11 5.55 -19.44 -21.53
C ASN A 11 4.25 -18.81 -21.95
N GLU A 12 3.21 -19.02 -21.17
CA GLU A 12 1.93 -18.43 -21.46
C GLU A 12 1.73 -17.11 -20.77
N ALA A 13 2.64 -16.79 -19.90
CA ALA A 13 2.63 -15.55 -19.22
C ALA A 13 2.57 -14.56 -20.28
N PRO A 14 1.44 -14.17 -20.57
CA PRO A 14 1.25 -13.48 -21.72
C PRO A 14 2.04 -12.30 -21.66
N LYS A 15 2.17 -11.63 -20.80
CA LYS A 15 2.81 -10.41 -20.83
C LYS A 15 3.36 -10.26 -19.51
N PRO A 16 4.59 -9.88 -19.43
CA PRO A 16 5.03 -9.21 -18.27
C PRO A 16 3.98 -8.14 -18.10
N LEU A 17 3.42 -8.03 -16.93
CA LEU A 17 2.62 -6.90 -16.57
C LEU A 17 3.29 -5.70 -17.17
N ASP A 18 2.61 -5.00 -18.05
CA ASP A 18 3.17 -3.76 -18.56
C ASP A 18 3.12 -2.80 -17.40
N LEU A 19 4.23 -2.70 -16.71
CA LEU A 19 4.33 -1.87 -15.53
C LEU A 19 4.36 -0.39 -15.85
N LYS A 20 4.69 -0.04 -17.10
CA LYS A 20 4.70 1.36 -17.50
C LYS A 20 3.27 1.82 -17.72
N VAL A 21 2.87 2.88 -17.04
CA VAL A 21 1.50 3.37 -17.11
C VAL A 21 1.49 4.83 -17.55
N ALA A 22 0.34 5.31 -18.00
CA ALA A 22 0.21 6.65 -18.53
C ALA A 22 0.09 7.70 -17.42
N ASP A 23 -0.56 7.36 -16.31
CA ASP A 23 -0.79 8.33 -15.23
C ASP A 23 -0.99 7.60 -13.91
N THR A 24 -1.19 8.35 -12.85
CA THR A 24 -1.31 7.79 -11.52
C THR A 24 -2.59 6.99 -11.34
N PHE A 25 -3.66 7.30 -12.07
CA PHE A 25 -4.87 6.46 -12.00
C PHE A 25 -4.55 5.06 -12.48
N GLU A 26 -3.84 4.94 -13.61
CA GLU A 26 -3.44 3.62 -14.10
C GLU A 26 -2.44 2.95 -13.18
N LEU A 27 -1.61 3.73 -12.51
CA LEU A 27 -0.70 3.18 -11.52
C LEU A 27 -1.49 2.45 -10.43
N PHE A 28 -2.56 3.07 -9.95
CA PHE A 28 -3.38 2.43 -8.92
C PHE A 28 -4.14 1.23 -9.45
N ASP A 29 -4.50 1.20 -10.74
CA ASP A 29 -5.05 -0.01 -11.33
C ASP A 29 -4.07 -1.16 -11.23
N GLN A 30 -2.80 -0.92 -11.56
CA GLN A 30 -1.79 -1.95 -11.46
C GLN A 30 -1.50 -2.33 -10.01
N LEU A 31 -1.43 -1.34 -9.14
CA LEU A 31 -1.22 -1.59 -7.72
C LEU A 31 -2.33 -2.47 -7.16
N ASN A 32 -3.56 -2.18 -7.50
CA ASN A 32 -4.70 -2.96 -7.04
C ASN A 32 -4.59 -4.42 -7.52
N LYS A 33 -4.16 -4.61 -8.75
CA LYS A 33 -3.96 -5.96 -9.29
C LYS A 33 -2.89 -6.71 -8.52
N LEU A 34 -1.78 -6.05 -8.21
CA LEU A 34 -0.71 -6.68 -7.45
C LEU A 34 -1.16 -7.06 -6.04
N ILE A 35 -1.92 -6.20 -5.41
CA ILE A 35 -2.44 -6.48 -4.07
C ILE A 35 -3.37 -7.70 -4.13
N HIS A 36 -4.23 -7.78 -5.14
CA HIS A 36 -5.10 -8.93 -5.30
C HIS A 36 -4.31 -10.20 -5.57
N GLN A 37 -3.27 -10.12 -6.41
CA GLN A 37 -2.44 -11.28 -6.71
C GLN A 37 -1.72 -11.79 -5.47
N ARG A 38 -1.27 -10.89 -4.62
CA ARG A 38 -0.61 -11.28 -3.38
C ARG A 38 -1.46 -12.29 -2.61
N LYS A 39 -2.76 -12.02 -2.57
CA LYS A 39 -3.68 -12.87 -1.82
C LYS A 39 -4.17 -14.05 -2.64
N SER A 40 -4.67 -13.82 -3.84
CA SER A 40 -5.36 -14.85 -4.61
C SER A 40 -4.41 -15.85 -5.26
N GLU A 41 -3.20 -15.44 -5.59
CA GLU A 41 -2.23 -16.30 -6.24
C GLU A 41 -1.11 -16.73 -5.32
N ASN A 42 -1.28 -16.44 -4.04
CA ASN A 42 -0.33 -16.87 -3.01
C ASN A 42 1.10 -16.43 -3.32
N VAL A 43 1.24 -15.20 -3.79
CA VAL A 43 2.54 -14.62 -4.08
C VAL A 43 3.29 -14.39 -2.77
N ASP A 44 4.56 -14.78 -2.75
CA ASP A 44 5.40 -14.62 -1.58
C ASP A 44 5.58 -13.14 -1.23
N TYR A 45 5.75 -12.83 0.07
CA TYR A 45 5.86 -11.45 0.53
C TYR A 45 6.99 -10.70 -0.17
N GLN A 46 8.20 -11.30 -0.23
CA GLN A 46 9.34 -10.62 -0.84
C GLN A 46 9.11 -10.41 -2.34
N GLU A 47 8.49 -11.38 -2.99
CA GLU A 47 8.15 -11.25 -4.40
C GLU A 47 7.18 -10.09 -4.61
N PHE A 48 6.19 -9.97 -3.73
CA PHE A 48 5.25 -8.87 -3.78
C PHE A 48 5.95 -7.53 -3.60
N VAL A 49 6.84 -7.43 -2.61
CA VAL A 49 7.61 -6.21 -2.37
C VAL A 49 8.43 -5.84 -3.60
N ASP A 50 9.08 -6.83 -4.20
CA ASP A 50 9.91 -6.58 -5.39
C ASP A 50 9.06 -6.07 -6.56
N MET A 51 7.88 -6.63 -6.74
CA MET A 51 6.98 -6.19 -7.81
C MET A 51 6.51 -4.75 -7.58
N ILE A 52 6.24 -4.40 -6.33
CA ILE A 52 5.84 -3.03 -6.00
C ILE A 52 6.98 -2.05 -6.30
N HIS A 53 8.20 -2.40 -5.90
CA HIS A 53 9.34 -1.54 -6.19
C HIS A 53 9.55 -1.38 -7.69
N GLU A 54 9.34 -2.44 -8.46
CA GLU A 54 9.49 -2.34 -9.89
C GLU A 54 8.41 -1.45 -10.50
N LEU A 55 7.18 -1.57 -10.03
CA LEU A 55 6.10 -0.70 -10.49
C LEU A 55 6.43 0.77 -10.23
N LEU A 56 6.90 1.08 -9.03
CA LEU A 56 7.21 2.46 -8.69
C LEU A 56 8.41 2.98 -9.48
N SER A 57 9.47 2.19 -9.63
CA SER A 57 10.67 2.65 -10.33
C SER A 57 10.42 2.82 -11.82
N THR A 58 9.61 1.95 -12.42
CA THR A 58 9.27 2.07 -13.82
C THR A 58 8.49 3.36 -14.09
N ASN A 59 7.77 3.85 -13.09
CA ASN A 59 6.93 5.03 -13.22
C ASN A 59 7.42 6.18 -12.37
N ALA A 60 8.74 6.28 -12.21
CA ALA A 60 9.35 7.27 -11.33
C ALA A 60 9.06 8.70 -11.74
N SER A 61 8.66 8.94 -12.98
CA SER A 61 8.33 10.28 -13.44
C SER A 61 6.97 10.77 -12.95
N LEU A 62 6.12 9.86 -12.47
CA LEU A 62 4.82 10.26 -11.94
C LEU A 62 5.00 10.89 -10.56
N SER A 63 4.23 11.94 -10.31
CA SER A 63 4.32 12.66 -9.04
C SER A 63 4.16 11.75 -7.84
N PHE A 64 3.15 10.87 -7.88
CA PHE A 64 2.92 9.95 -6.76
C PHE A 64 4.13 9.08 -6.48
N ALA A 65 4.70 8.46 -7.51
CA ALA A 65 5.85 7.58 -7.33
C ALA A 65 7.05 8.35 -6.77
N SER A 66 7.26 9.56 -7.26
CA SER A 66 8.35 10.42 -6.80
C SER A 66 8.16 10.82 -5.34
N GLU A 67 6.94 11.23 -4.97
CA GLU A 67 6.64 11.62 -3.60
C GLU A 67 6.83 10.45 -2.64
N VAL A 68 6.34 9.28 -3.01
CA VAL A 68 6.46 8.11 -2.17
C VAL A 68 7.92 7.73 -1.98
N LYS A 69 8.71 7.79 -3.05
CA LYS A 69 10.14 7.47 -2.95
C LYS A 69 10.84 8.43 -2.00
N SER A 70 10.48 9.69 -2.04
CA SER A 70 11.15 10.71 -1.22
C SER A 70 10.90 10.51 0.27
N LEU A 71 9.91 9.71 0.63
CA LEU A 71 9.63 9.47 2.03
C LEU A 71 10.66 8.56 2.70
N GLY A 72 11.38 7.76 1.92
CA GLY A 72 12.41 6.89 2.49
C GLY A 72 11.90 5.84 3.44
N LEU A 73 10.68 5.37 3.24
CA LEU A 73 10.09 4.36 4.11
C LEU A 73 10.73 2.99 3.89
N LYS A 74 10.80 2.20 4.95
CA LYS A 74 11.18 0.80 4.81
C LYS A 74 10.02 0.03 4.18
N ASP A 75 10.35 -1.14 3.65
CA ASP A 75 9.40 -1.91 2.85
C ASP A 75 8.06 -2.14 3.54
N ALA A 76 8.07 -2.55 4.81
CA ALA A 76 6.81 -2.86 5.48
C ALA A 76 5.92 -1.63 5.58
N ASP A 77 6.48 -0.49 5.89
CA ASP A 77 5.70 0.74 6.01
C ASP A 77 5.29 1.26 4.64
N LEU A 78 6.14 1.09 3.65
CA LEU A 78 5.80 1.47 2.28
C LEU A 78 4.60 0.65 1.79
N MET A 79 4.61 -0.66 2.03
CA MET A 79 3.50 -1.51 1.60
C MET A 79 2.19 -1.06 2.27
N LEU A 80 2.25 -0.71 3.54
CA LEU A 80 1.04 -0.27 4.24
C LEU A 80 0.54 1.07 3.73
N LEU A 81 1.45 2.01 3.46
CA LEU A 81 1.04 3.28 2.89
C LEU A 81 0.37 3.08 1.53
N LEU A 82 0.96 2.23 0.69
CA LEU A 82 0.39 1.98 -0.63
C LEU A 82 -0.96 1.28 -0.53
N TRP A 83 -1.08 0.32 0.40
CA TRP A 83 -2.36 -0.34 0.63
C TRP A 83 -3.43 0.67 1.06
N GLY A 84 -3.08 1.55 1.99
CA GLY A 84 -4.01 2.56 2.47
C GLY A 84 -4.43 3.54 1.38
N CYS A 85 -3.47 3.99 0.57
CA CYS A 85 -3.76 4.87 -0.55
C CYS A 85 -4.67 4.17 -1.55
N ASN A 86 -4.42 2.87 -1.81
CA ASN A 86 -5.25 2.12 -2.73
C ASN A 86 -6.70 1.99 -2.23
N MET A 87 -6.86 1.78 -0.93
CA MET A 87 -8.22 1.72 -0.36
C MET A 87 -8.95 3.05 -0.50
N LEU A 88 -8.23 4.14 -0.31
CA LEU A 88 -8.83 5.45 -0.48
C LEU A 88 -9.23 5.70 -1.94
N VAL A 89 -8.31 5.40 -2.87
CA VAL A 89 -8.56 5.66 -4.29
C VAL A 89 -9.64 4.73 -4.83
N SER A 90 -9.60 3.45 -4.47
CA SER A 90 -10.50 2.46 -5.04
C SER A 90 -11.85 2.39 -4.33
N ASN A 91 -11.88 2.60 -3.02
CA ASN A 91 -13.08 2.39 -2.22
C ASN A 91 -13.50 3.61 -1.42
N ASN A 92 -12.82 4.72 -1.60
CA ASN A 92 -13.10 5.95 -0.85
C ASN A 92 -13.04 5.71 0.67
N ASP A 93 -12.13 4.84 1.10
CA ASP A 93 -11.99 4.46 2.49
C ASP A 93 -10.60 4.85 2.97
N ARG A 94 -10.51 5.73 3.95
CA ARG A 94 -9.23 6.17 4.49
C ARG A 94 -8.92 5.59 5.86
N VAL A 95 -9.79 4.73 6.37
CA VAL A 95 -9.60 4.13 7.70
C VAL A 95 -8.70 2.92 7.58
N ILE A 96 -7.76 2.81 8.49
CA ILE A 96 -6.73 1.77 8.46
C ILE A 96 -6.80 0.99 9.75
N ILE A 97 -7.23 -0.26 9.65
CA ILE A 97 -7.41 -1.15 10.80
C ILE A 97 -6.60 -2.42 10.53
N PRO A 98 -5.79 -2.89 11.49
CA PRO A 98 -4.91 -4.04 11.22
C PRO A 98 -5.59 -5.28 10.67
N SER A 99 -6.79 -5.60 11.12
CA SER A 99 -7.48 -6.79 10.63
C SER A 99 -7.80 -6.69 9.14
N ASP A 100 -7.86 -5.47 8.58
CA ASP A 100 -8.19 -5.29 7.17
C ASP A 100 -6.98 -5.50 6.26
N TYR A 101 -5.76 -5.32 6.76
CA TYR A 101 -4.57 -5.45 5.92
C TYR A 101 -3.63 -6.56 6.37
N GLU A 102 -4.02 -7.34 7.35
CA GLU A 102 -3.17 -8.39 7.89
C GLU A 102 -2.70 -9.36 6.81
N ASP A 103 -3.57 -9.67 5.85
CA ASP A 103 -3.24 -10.60 4.77
C ASP A 103 -2.05 -10.15 3.94
N LEU A 104 -1.81 -8.84 3.89
CA LEU A 104 -0.69 -8.30 3.14
C LEU A 104 0.64 -8.83 3.67
N TYR A 105 0.67 -9.14 4.96
CA TYR A 105 1.87 -9.60 5.66
C TYR A 105 1.85 -11.08 5.98
N GLU A 106 1.01 -11.85 5.30
CA GLU A 106 0.95 -13.27 5.55
C GLU A 106 2.34 -13.89 5.37
N GLY A 107 2.75 -14.73 6.31
CA GLY A 107 4.10 -15.28 6.33
C GLY A 107 5.10 -14.41 7.06
N GLU A 108 4.72 -13.19 7.43
CA GLU A 108 5.60 -12.23 8.11
C GLU A 108 4.95 -11.73 9.40
N GLY A 109 4.53 -12.67 10.25
CA GLY A 109 3.79 -12.31 11.44
C GLY A 109 4.53 -11.40 12.40
N LEU A 110 5.83 -11.58 12.54
CA LEU A 110 6.63 -10.74 13.43
C LEU A 110 6.70 -9.31 12.89
N LEU A 111 6.88 -9.19 11.58
CA LEU A 111 6.94 -7.89 10.94
C LEU A 111 5.61 -7.14 11.12
N PHE A 112 4.51 -7.83 10.89
CA PHE A 112 3.18 -7.28 11.07
C PHE A 112 2.97 -6.83 12.52
N SER A 113 3.31 -7.70 13.45
CA SER A 113 3.12 -7.42 14.88
C SER A 113 3.92 -6.19 15.34
N ARG A 114 5.16 -6.07 14.87
CA ARG A 114 5.98 -4.92 15.20
C ARG A 114 5.39 -3.62 14.64
N GLN A 115 4.88 -3.69 13.43
CA GLN A 115 4.29 -2.52 12.80
C GLN A 115 3.03 -2.06 13.53
N VAL A 116 2.16 -2.99 13.90
CA VAL A 116 0.95 -2.66 14.64
C VAL A 116 1.30 -2.01 15.97
N ARG A 117 2.31 -2.56 16.65
CA ARG A 117 2.74 -2.00 17.93
C ARG A 117 3.31 -0.59 17.78
N ALA A 118 4.11 -0.36 16.74
CA ALA A 118 4.68 0.96 16.51
C ALA A 118 3.60 1.98 16.18
N LEU A 119 2.56 1.58 15.48
CA LEU A 119 1.44 2.46 15.21
C LEU A 119 0.69 2.79 16.49
N LYS A 120 0.47 1.80 17.34
CA LYS A 120 -0.25 2.03 18.59
C LYS A 120 0.50 2.96 19.53
N ASN A 121 1.82 2.85 19.60
CA ASN A 121 2.58 3.67 20.54
C ASN A 121 3.12 4.95 19.92
N GLY A 122 2.78 5.23 18.65
CA GLY A 122 3.15 6.48 18.01
C GLY A 122 4.56 6.56 17.47
N SER A 123 5.32 5.46 17.52
CA SER A 123 6.70 5.48 17.07
C SER A 123 6.87 5.11 15.58
N SER A 124 5.77 4.79 14.90
CA SER A 124 5.84 4.40 13.49
C SER A 124 6.30 5.59 12.63
N PRO A 125 7.20 5.36 11.67
CA PRO A 125 7.54 6.40 10.70
C PRO A 125 6.33 6.93 9.93
N LEU A 126 5.29 6.12 9.80
CA LEU A 126 4.07 6.56 9.12
C LEU A 126 3.38 7.68 9.92
N ILE A 127 3.48 7.63 11.25
CA ILE A 127 2.95 8.69 12.08
C ILE A 127 3.92 9.87 12.14
N GLU A 128 5.21 9.57 12.30
CA GLU A 128 6.22 10.62 12.42
C GLU A 128 6.29 11.50 11.18
N LYS A 129 6.04 10.92 10.02
CA LYS A 129 6.08 11.67 8.76
C LYS A 129 4.73 12.31 8.42
N GLY A 130 3.76 12.21 9.31
CA GLY A 130 2.47 12.85 9.09
C GLY A 130 1.58 12.19 8.06
N LEU A 131 1.75 10.89 7.87
CA LEU A 131 0.97 10.15 6.86
C LEU A 131 -0.26 9.48 7.44
N PHE A 132 -0.15 9.00 8.68
CA PHE A 132 -1.24 8.36 9.39
C PHE A 132 -1.46 9.11 10.69
N GLN A 133 -2.70 9.12 11.17
CA GLN A 133 -2.98 9.67 12.49
C GLN A 133 -3.97 8.75 13.20
N LEU A 134 -3.87 8.71 14.51
CA LEU A 134 -4.75 7.87 15.31
C LEU A 134 -6.18 8.39 15.16
N MET A 135 -7.10 7.46 14.99
CA MET A 135 -8.50 7.83 14.85
C MET A 135 -9.08 8.08 16.22
N ASP A 136 -9.77 9.20 16.37
CA ASP A 136 -10.39 9.56 17.64
C ASP A 136 -11.79 8.95 17.69
N ASN A 137 -11.99 7.99 18.56
CA ASN A 137 -13.26 7.33 18.71
C ASN A 137 -13.92 7.61 20.04
N ASP A 138 -13.59 8.72 20.65
CA ASP A 138 -14.16 9.12 21.95
C ASP A 138 -13.99 8.04 23.00
N GLY A 139 -12.82 7.40 23.00
CA GLY A 139 -12.50 6.38 23.99
C GLY A 139 -13.12 5.04 23.74
N ARG A 140 -13.71 4.85 22.59
CA ARG A 140 -14.36 3.59 22.29
C ARG A 140 -13.39 2.58 21.69
N ALA A 141 -13.91 1.42 21.36
CA ALA A 141 -13.12 0.34 20.75
C ALA A 141 -12.43 0.80 19.49
N HIS A 142 -11.46 0.04 19.02
CA HIS A 142 -10.65 0.36 17.84
C HIS A 142 -9.60 1.41 18.13
N SER A 143 -8.97 1.29 19.29
CA SER A 143 -7.86 2.18 19.63
C SER A 143 -6.68 1.99 18.68
N ASP A 144 -6.72 0.94 17.84
CA ASP A 144 -5.67 0.70 16.87
C ASP A 144 -6.04 1.17 15.46
N ALA A 145 -7.15 1.88 15.31
CA ALA A 145 -7.55 2.42 14.01
C ALA A 145 -6.84 3.74 13.74
N HIS A 146 -6.38 3.88 12.52
CA HIS A 146 -5.73 5.10 12.05
C HIS A 146 -6.41 5.59 10.79
N THR A 147 -6.14 6.82 10.39
CA THR A 147 -6.63 7.33 9.12
C THR A 147 -5.48 7.95 8.36
N LEU A 148 -5.58 7.95 7.03
CA LEU A 148 -4.69 8.74 6.21
C LEU A 148 -4.95 10.21 6.50
N THR A 149 -3.89 11.00 6.54
CA THR A 149 -3.98 12.41 6.87
C THR A 149 -4.34 13.25 5.65
N SER A 150 -4.71 14.50 5.90
CA SER A 150 -4.90 15.46 4.80
C SER A 150 -3.65 15.62 3.97
N HIS A 151 -2.48 15.52 4.61
CA HIS A 151 -1.20 15.64 3.90
C HIS A 151 -1.09 14.58 2.80
N VAL A 152 -1.52 13.35 3.06
CA VAL A 152 -1.49 12.31 2.04
C VAL A 152 -2.37 12.72 0.86
N CYS A 153 -3.58 13.20 1.14
CA CYS A 153 -4.49 13.59 0.06
C CYS A 153 -3.97 14.78 -0.73
N GLU A 154 -3.43 15.77 -0.05
CA GLU A 154 -3.07 17.04 -0.70
C GLU A 154 -1.70 17.01 -1.35
N GLU A 155 -0.76 16.24 -0.78
CA GLU A 155 0.61 16.24 -1.31
C GLU A 155 0.97 14.94 -2.01
N ILE A 156 0.70 13.81 -1.37
CA ILE A 156 1.11 12.51 -1.94
C ILE A 156 0.22 12.14 -3.12
N LEU A 157 -1.08 12.35 -2.97
CA LEU A 157 -2.07 12.01 -4.01
C LEU A 157 -2.52 13.22 -4.82
N LYS A 158 -1.68 14.26 -4.87
CA LYS A 158 -2.11 15.53 -5.47
C LYS A 158 -2.51 15.40 -6.94
N ASP A 159 -1.89 14.49 -7.68
CA ASP A 159 -2.22 14.33 -9.09
C ASP A 159 -3.54 13.57 -9.31
N LEU A 160 -4.17 13.09 -8.26
CA LEU A 160 -5.48 12.46 -8.39
C LEU A 160 -6.62 13.40 -8.01
N GLY A 161 -6.31 14.54 -7.40
CA GLY A 161 -7.32 15.53 -7.05
C GLY A 161 -8.32 15.03 -6.01
N ILE A 162 -7.88 14.15 -5.11
CA ILE A 162 -8.77 13.64 -4.07
C ILE A 162 -8.98 14.71 -3.02
N ALA A 163 -10.23 15.01 -2.70
CA ALA A 163 -10.54 16.03 -1.72
C ALA A 163 -10.11 15.57 -0.34
N SER A 164 -9.50 16.48 0.41
CA SER A 164 -9.20 16.19 1.80
C SER A 164 -10.51 16.06 2.54
N PRO A 165 -10.56 15.14 3.51
CA PRO A 165 -11.72 15.08 4.37
C PRO A 165 -11.75 16.38 5.13
N THR A 166 -12.85 17.09 5.04
CA THR A 166 -12.95 18.27 5.84
C THR A 166 -13.28 17.86 7.22
N GLU A 167 -12.64 18.55 8.09
CA GLU A 167 -12.91 18.26 9.42
C GLU A 167 -14.11 18.96 9.79
N LYS A 168 -14.88 18.47 10.49
CA LYS A 168 -15.99 19.23 10.89
C LYS A 168 -16.28 19.00 12.23
#